data_bfc6d1b27a22a0091f7483d820fe9a86
#
_entry.id   bfc6d1b27a22a0091f7483d820fe9a86
#
_cell.length_a   1.000
_cell.length_b   1.000
_cell.length_c   1.000
_cell.angle_alpha   90.00
_cell.angle_beta   90.00
_cell.angle_gamma   90.00
#
_symmetry.space_group_name_H-M   'P 1'
#
loop_
_entity.id
_entity.type
_entity.pdbx_description
1 polymer ?
#
loop_
_entity_poly.entity_id
_entity_poly.type
_entity_poly.pdbx_seq_one_letter_code
_entity_poly.pdbx_strand_id
1 'polypeptide(L)'
;MNRTKIAQLHADAEQLGGQTVTVAGWVKSIRDMKNFGFVTLNDGSCFKDLQVVMNREALANYDEIARQNVSAALICTGELKLTPNAPQPFELQATEIRVEGASAPDYPLQKKRATVEFLRTQQHLRPRTNLFRAVFRVRSVAAASIHRFFQDRGFCYVNTPIITASDCEGAGEMFRVTTIDPANVPVDEQGNVDYGQDFFGKPASLTVSGQLNAENFAMAFGDVYTFGPTFRAENSNTTRHAAEFWMVEPEIAFADLEDDMNLAEDMLRSVIRDVMDRCPDELAMLNKFVDKGLLERLTHVASSDFARVSYTDAIKILKDAVAAGHQFDYPVSWGIDLQTEHERFLTEEHFKRPTFVTDYPTEIKAFYMRLNDDGKTVAAADCLVPGIGEIIGGSQREERLDVLERRIAELGMDASQYKYYLDLRRYGTCRHAGFGLGFERLVMYLTGVGNIRDVIPHPRTVGSCDF
;
A
#
# COMPACT_ATOMS: atom_id res chain seq x y z
N MET A 1 -17.01 -14.04 25.77
CA MET A 1 -17.05 -12.86 26.63
C MET A 1 -17.84 -11.78 25.93
N ASN A 2 -18.87 -11.24 26.55
CA ASN A 2 -19.63 -10.11 26.01
C ASN A 2 -18.89 -8.82 26.43
N ARG A 3 -18.16 -8.18 25.50
CA ARG A 3 -17.41 -6.94 25.74
C ARG A 3 -17.86 -5.85 24.79
N THR A 4 -17.94 -4.62 25.29
CA THR A 4 -18.19 -3.44 24.47
C THR A 4 -16.86 -2.94 23.89
N LYS A 5 -16.80 -2.68 22.58
CA LYS A 5 -15.61 -2.11 21.93
C LYS A 5 -15.50 -0.62 22.25
N ILE A 6 -14.27 -0.11 22.39
CA ILE A 6 -14.02 1.33 22.61
C ILE A 6 -14.60 2.16 21.45
N ALA A 7 -14.52 1.68 20.21
CA ALA A 7 -15.18 2.32 19.07
C ALA A 7 -16.70 2.48 19.27
N GLN A 8 -17.36 1.46 19.83
CA GLN A 8 -18.78 1.52 20.12
C GLN A 8 -19.08 2.53 21.23
N LEU A 9 -18.25 2.62 22.26
CA LEU A 9 -18.40 3.65 23.31
C LEU A 9 -18.35 5.07 22.72
N HIS A 10 -17.50 5.30 21.72
CA HIS A 10 -17.43 6.60 21.04
C HIS A 10 -18.62 6.87 20.12
N ALA A 11 -19.18 5.82 19.49
CA ALA A 11 -20.34 5.96 18.60
C ALA A 11 -21.64 6.17 19.40
N ASP A 12 -21.82 5.42 20.49
CA ASP A 12 -23.07 5.30 21.23
C ASP A 12 -22.99 5.89 22.65
N ALA A 13 -22.08 6.86 22.89
CA ALA A 13 -21.76 7.38 24.20
C ALA A 13 -22.99 7.86 25.00
N GLU A 14 -23.92 8.59 24.35
CA GLU A 14 -25.13 9.10 25.00
C GLU A 14 -26.08 7.98 25.42
N GLN A 15 -26.19 6.90 24.60
CA GLN A 15 -27.07 5.76 24.91
C GLN A 15 -26.49 4.87 25.99
N LEU A 16 -25.15 4.76 26.05
CA LEU A 16 -24.43 3.92 26.99
C LEU A 16 -24.09 4.64 28.31
N GLY A 17 -24.27 5.96 28.37
CA GLY A 17 -24.05 6.78 29.56
C GLY A 17 -24.90 6.29 30.75
N GLY A 18 -24.26 6.11 31.91
CA GLY A 18 -24.86 5.57 33.11
C GLY A 18 -25.02 4.04 33.12
N GLN A 19 -24.70 3.35 32.03
CA GLN A 19 -24.77 1.89 31.99
C GLN A 19 -23.45 1.26 32.44
N THR A 20 -23.56 0.06 33.03
CA THR A 20 -22.39 -0.77 33.29
C THR A 20 -21.94 -1.47 32.01
N VAL A 21 -20.70 -1.27 31.65
CA VAL A 21 -20.07 -1.89 30.47
C VAL A 21 -18.79 -2.62 30.85
N THR A 22 -18.45 -3.64 30.06
CA THR A 22 -17.17 -4.36 30.20
C THR A 22 -16.33 -4.11 28.93
N VAL A 23 -15.11 -3.64 29.13
CA VAL A 23 -14.12 -3.42 28.07
C VAL A 23 -12.87 -4.25 28.34
N ALA A 24 -12.18 -4.67 27.29
CA ALA A 24 -10.91 -5.37 27.40
C ALA A 24 -9.89 -4.75 26.41
N GLY A 25 -8.68 -4.49 26.88
CA GLY A 25 -7.67 -3.83 26.04
C GLY A 25 -6.29 -3.80 26.70
N TRP A 26 -5.39 -3.08 26.07
CA TRP A 26 -4.01 -2.96 26.52
C TRP A 26 -3.73 -1.58 27.11
N VAL A 27 -2.97 -1.60 28.21
CA VAL A 27 -2.54 -0.40 28.93
C VAL A 27 -1.62 0.45 28.06
N LYS A 28 -1.99 1.71 27.87
CA LYS A 28 -1.15 2.74 27.25
C LYS A 28 -0.40 3.55 28.31
N SER A 29 -1.04 3.81 29.43
CA SER A 29 -0.43 4.46 30.58
C SER A 29 -1.24 4.20 31.85
N ILE A 30 -0.57 4.22 32.99
CA ILE A 30 -1.19 4.25 34.32
C ILE A 30 -0.66 5.47 35.06
N ARG A 31 -1.55 6.14 35.78
CA ARG A 31 -1.25 7.26 36.65
C ARG A 31 -1.89 7.02 38.01
N ASP A 32 -1.06 6.70 39.01
CA ASP A 32 -1.46 6.51 40.37
C ASP A 32 -1.43 7.86 41.13
N MET A 33 -2.54 8.22 41.77
CA MET A 33 -2.73 9.42 42.61
C MET A 33 -2.94 9.05 44.08
N LYS A 34 -2.53 7.86 44.52
CA LYS A 34 -2.66 7.26 45.85
C LYS A 34 -4.06 6.77 46.20
N ASN A 35 -5.08 7.64 46.24
CA ASN A 35 -6.47 7.27 46.58
C ASN A 35 -7.29 6.90 45.35
N PHE A 36 -6.93 7.39 44.20
CA PHE A 36 -7.51 7.07 42.90
C PHE A 36 -6.44 7.07 41.82
N GLY A 37 -6.75 6.60 40.64
CA GLY A 37 -5.83 6.59 39.53
C GLY A 37 -6.54 6.48 38.19
N PHE A 38 -5.76 6.59 37.12
CA PHE A 38 -6.22 6.55 35.75
C PHE A 38 -5.45 5.49 34.96
N VAL A 39 -6.18 4.64 34.26
CA VAL A 39 -5.63 3.74 33.24
C VAL A 39 -6.09 4.25 31.88
N THR A 40 -5.15 4.53 31.00
CA THR A 40 -5.46 4.76 29.58
C THR A 40 -5.41 3.41 28.87
N LEU A 41 -6.55 2.97 28.33
CA LEU A 41 -6.74 1.66 27.71
C LEU A 41 -7.07 1.81 26.23
N ASN A 42 -6.55 0.92 25.41
CA ASN A 42 -6.93 0.81 24.01
C ASN A 42 -7.16 -0.65 23.63
N ASP A 43 -8.25 -0.93 22.92
CA ASP A 43 -8.65 -2.27 22.50
C ASP A 43 -8.38 -2.55 21.01
N GLY A 44 -7.78 -1.59 20.30
CA GLY A 44 -7.50 -1.68 18.85
C GLY A 44 -8.72 -1.45 17.96
N SER A 45 -9.93 -1.27 18.49
CA SER A 45 -11.14 -1.08 17.66
C SER A 45 -11.21 0.31 17.00
N CYS A 46 -10.58 1.33 17.60
CA CYS A 46 -10.42 2.68 17.05
C CYS A 46 -9.08 3.29 17.46
N PHE A 47 -8.78 4.46 16.93
CA PHE A 47 -7.55 5.18 17.27
C PHE A 47 -7.60 5.80 18.65
N LYS A 48 -8.78 6.25 19.10
CA LYS A 48 -9.02 6.86 20.41
C LYS A 48 -8.82 5.86 21.53
N ASP A 49 -8.33 6.36 22.66
CA ASP A 49 -8.15 5.59 23.88
C ASP A 49 -9.34 5.81 24.84
N LEU A 50 -9.54 4.89 25.78
CA LEU A 50 -10.50 5.01 26.89
C LEU A 50 -9.76 5.35 28.17
N GLN A 51 -10.25 6.35 28.93
CA GLN A 51 -9.83 6.60 30.29
C GLN A 51 -10.67 5.76 31.25
N VAL A 52 -10.00 4.91 32.01
CA VAL A 52 -10.59 4.12 33.11
C VAL A 52 -10.15 4.76 34.42
N VAL A 53 -11.12 5.15 35.22
CA VAL A 53 -10.90 5.69 36.58
C VAL A 53 -10.94 4.54 37.55
N MET A 54 -9.89 4.38 38.33
CA MET A 54 -9.81 3.40 39.43
C MET A 54 -9.80 4.09 40.77
N ASN A 55 -10.61 3.60 41.68
CA ASN A 55 -10.70 4.11 43.04
C ASN A 55 -10.21 3.02 44.02
N ARG A 56 -9.31 3.38 44.95
CA ARG A 56 -8.71 2.46 45.91
C ARG A 56 -9.75 1.84 46.85
N GLU A 57 -10.78 2.59 47.19
CA GLU A 57 -11.85 2.08 48.06
C GLU A 57 -12.78 1.07 47.36
N ALA A 58 -12.90 1.20 46.03
CA ALA A 58 -13.77 0.34 45.23
C ALA A 58 -13.07 -0.92 44.71
N LEU A 59 -11.74 -0.89 44.57
CA LEU A 59 -10.95 -1.96 43.94
C LEU A 59 -10.02 -2.63 44.93
N ALA A 60 -10.34 -3.85 45.34
CA ALA A 60 -9.53 -4.63 46.28
C ALA A 60 -8.08 -4.89 45.75
N ASN A 61 -7.90 -4.93 44.45
CA ASN A 61 -6.60 -5.13 43.78
C ASN A 61 -6.01 -3.84 43.21
N TYR A 62 -6.34 -2.67 43.74
CA TYR A 62 -5.85 -1.38 43.26
C TYR A 62 -4.32 -1.35 43.11
N ASP A 63 -3.59 -1.80 44.14
CA ASP A 63 -2.12 -1.80 44.14
C ASP A 63 -1.51 -2.74 43.09
N GLU A 64 -2.18 -3.84 42.77
CA GLU A 64 -1.80 -4.73 41.68
C GLU A 64 -1.94 -4.02 40.34
N ILE A 65 -3.06 -3.34 40.10
CA ILE A 65 -3.31 -2.61 38.84
C ILE A 65 -2.35 -1.42 38.70
N ALA A 66 -2.13 -0.67 39.77
CA ALA A 66 -1.26 0.50 39.77
C ALA A 66 0.20 0.16 39.37
N ARG A 67 0.64 -1.08 39.60
CA ARG A 67 1.99 -1.58 39.27
C ARG A 67 2.10 -2.22 37.89
N GLN A 68 0.99 -2.34 37.14
CA GLN A 68 1.04 -2.91 35.81
C GLN A 68 1.85 -2.04 34.84
N ASN A 69 2.56 -2.69 33.93
CA ASN A 69 3.34 -2.03 32.91
C ASN A 69 2.48 -1.64 31.69
N VAL A 70 3.03 -0.76 30.86
CA VAL A 70 2.53 -0.52 29.51
C VAL A 70 2.40 -1.85 28.77
N SER A 71 1.35 -1.99 27.98
CA SER A 71 0.99 -3.22 27.25
C SER A 71 0.42 -4.37 28.09
N ALA A 72 0.27 -4.25 29.41
CA ALA A 72 -0.52 -5.23 30.16
C ALA A 72 -1.96 -5.29 29.60
N ALA A 73 -2.53 -6.47 29.51
CA ALA A 73 -3.91 -6.69 29.08
C ALA A 73 -4.84 -6.68 30.29
N LEU A 74 -5.85 -5.82 30.26
CA LEU A 74 -6.82 -5.65 31.33
C LEU A 74 -8.25 -5.87 30.81
N ILE A 75 -9.10 -6.40 31.68
CA ILE A 75 -10.55 -6.40 31.55
C ILE A 75 -11.11 -5.49 32.63
N CYS A 76 -11.84 -4.45 32.21
CA CYS A 76 -12.38 -3.43 33.10
C CYS A 76 -13.92 -3.43 32.99
N THR A 77 -14.59 -3.55 34.11
CA THR A 77 -16.06 -3.42 34.21
C THR A 77 -16.37 -2.21 35.08
N GLY A 78 -17.34 -1.40 34.67
CA GLY A 78 -17.75 -0.23 35.44
C GLY A 78 -18.83 0.58 34.75
N GLU A 79 -19.24 1.67 35.40
CA GLU A 79 -20.21 2.62 34.83
C GLU A 79 -19.54 3.56 33.82
N LEU A 80 -20.16 3.73 32.65
CA LEU A 80 -19.74 4.73 31.65
C LEU A 80 -20.29 6.10 32.07
N LYS A 81 -19.42 6.96 32.57
CA LYS A 81 -19.77 8.31 33.01
C LYS A 81 -19.50 9.33 31.90
N LEU A 82 -20.52 10.05 31.48
CA LEU A 82 -20.37 11.15 30.54
C LEU A 82 -19.65 12.34 31.20
N THR A 83 -18.69 12.92 30.48
CA THR A 83 -17.85 14.05 30.95
C THR A 83 -17.80 15.19 29.92
N PRO A 84 -18.95 15.86 29.64
CA PRO A 84 -19.07 16.83 28.53
C PRO A 84 -18.17 18.05 28.68
N ASN A 85 -17.67 18.35 29.87
CA ASN A 85 -16.78 19.46 30.15
C ASN A 85 -15.28 19.06 30.27
N ALA A 86 -14.96 17.78 30.04
CA ALA A 86 -13.58 17.28 30.07
C ALA A 86 -13.03 17.11 28.65
N PRO A 87 -11.70 17.00 28.48
CA PRO A 87 -11.09 16.72 27.16
C PRO A 87 -11.58 15.44 26.49
N GLN A 88 -11.94 14.42 27.27
CA GLN A 88 -12.58 13.17 26.82
C GLN A 88 -14.11 13.24 27.08
N PRO A 89 -14.94 12.71 26.16
CA PRO A 89 -16.40 12.82 26.27
C PRO A 89 -17.01 11.95 27.38
N PHE A 90 -16.28 10.93 27.82
CA PHE A 90 -16.69 9.99 28.86
C PHE A 90 -15.49 9.30 29.51
N GLU A 91 -15.74 8.68 30.64
CA GLU A 91 -14.79 7.85 31.40
C GLU A 91 -15.49 6.57 31.88
N LEU A 92 -14.73 5.48 32.06
CA LEU A 92 -15.20 4.28 32.71
C LEU A 92 -14.86 4.35 34.19
N GLN A 93 -15.87 4.47 35.08
CA GLN A 93 -15.72 4.38 36.54
C GLN A 93 -15.67 2.91 36.92
N ALA A 94 -14.45 2.36 37.08
CA ALA A 94 -14.27 0.93 37.26
C ALA A 94 -14.76 0.45 38.63
N THR A 95 -15.59 -0.60 38.61
CA THR A 95 -16.01 -1.38 39.79
C THR A 95 -15.24 -2.68 39.91
N GLU A 96 -14.67 -3.16 38.76
CA GLU A 96 -13.84 -4.36 38.71
C GLU A 96 -12.76 -4.17 37.63
N ILE A 97 -11.50 -4.51 37.93
CA ILE A 97 -10.43 -4.61 36.95
C ILE A 97 -9.70 -5.93 37.17
N ARG A 98 -9.62 -6.73 36.11
CA ARG A 98 -8.89 -7.99 36.11
C ARG A 98 -7.67 -7.90 35.20
N VAL A 99 -6.54 -8.35 35.69
CA VAL A 99 -5.33 -8.53 34.84
C VAL A 99 -5.50 -9.83 34.06
N GLU A 100 -5.63 -9.72 32.75
CA GLU A 100 -5.68 -10.87 31.84
C GLU A 100 -4.28 -11.35 31.48
N GLY A 101 -3.35 -10.41 31.31
CA GLY A 101 -1.95 -10.69 31.05
C GLY A 101 -1.05 -9.54 31.49
N ALA A 102 -0.12 -9.82 32.40
CA ALA A 102 0.86 -8.83 32.82
C ALA A 102 1.90 -8.58 31.73
N SER A 103 2.46 -7.36 31.71
CA SER A 103 3.58 -7.02 30.85
C SER A 103 4.88 -7.04 31.62
N ALA A 104 5.89 -7.74 31.13
CA ALA A 104 7.17 -7.87 31.77
C ALA A 104 7.88 -6.50 31.93
N PRO A 105 8.74 -6.31 32.95
CA PRO A 105 9.42 -5.04 33.20
C PRO A 105 10.38 -4.61 32.08
N ASP A 106 10.87 -5.56 31.31
CA ASP A 106 11.81 -5.37 30.19
C ASP A 106 11.09 -5.10 28.84
N TYR A 107 9.76 -4.88 28.86
CA TYR A 107 9.01 -4.52 27.63
C TYR A 107 9.69 -3.36 26.89
N PRO A 108 10.09 -3.55 25.61
CA PRO A 108 11.01 -2.62 24.95
C PRO A 108 10.36 -1.28 24.55
N LEU A 109 9.02 -1.25 24.37
CA LEU A 109 8.31 -0.05 23.93
C LEU A 109 7.77 0.75 25.11
N GLN A 110 8.67 1.34 25.88
CA GLN A 110 8.35 2.17 27.04
C GLN A 110 7.72 3.51 26.64
N LYS A 111 7.26 4.32 27.63
CA LYS A 111 6.64 5.64 27.43
C LYS A 111 7.51 6.66 26.67
N LYS A 112 8.82 6.46 26.61
CA LYS A 112 9.73 7.31 25.83
C LYS A 112 9.50 7.11 24.34
N ARG A 113 9.62 8.18 23.56
CA ARG A 113 9.51 8.12 22.10
C ARG A 113 10.61 7.22 21.54
N ALA A 114 10.21 6.12 20.94
CA ALA A 114 11.11 5.25 20.19
C ALA A 114 11.36 5.83 18.78
N THR A 115 12.58 5.68 18.25
CA THR A 115 12.86 6.04 16.85
C THR A 115 12.27 5.01 15.90
N VAL A 116 12.02 5.41 14.66
CA VAL A 116 11.47 4.50 13.63
C VAL A 116 12.46 3.38 13.33
N GLU A 117 13.76 3.65 13.34
CA GLU A 117 14.85 2.67 13.16
C GLU A 117 14.79 1.59 14.25
N PHE A 118 14.64 1.98 15.49
CA PHE A 118 14.48 1.01 16.60
C PHE A 118 13.19 0.20 16.43
N LEU A 119 12.09 0.83 16.01
CA LEU A 119 10.81 0.14 15.80
C LEU A 119 10.87 -0.87 14.65
N ARG A 120 11.76 -0.69 13.66
CA ARG A 120 12.03 -1.70 12.62
C ARG A 120 12.66 -2.96 13.18
N THR A 121 13.45 -2.88 14.27
CA THR A 121 13.98 -4.06 14.97
C THR A 121 12.94 -4.74 15.86
N GLN A 122 11.78 -4.10 16.08
CA GLN A 122 10.68 -4.58 16.92
C GLN A 122 9.38 -4.75 16.10
N GLN A 123 9.47 -5.35 14.91
CA GLN A 123 8.36 -5.42 13.96
C GLN A 123 7.09 -6.03 14.56
N HIS A 124 7.22 -7.07 15.38
CA HIS A 124 6.11 -7.76 16.07
C HIS A 124 5.44 -6.93 17.18
N LEU A 125 6.11 -5.91 17.71
CA LEU A 125 5.57 -5.03 18.76
C LEU A 125 5.21 -3.63 18.26
N ARG A 126 5.82 -3.16 17.17
CA ARG A 126 5.61 -1.79 16.66
C ARG A 126 4.14 -1.43 16.36
N PRO A 127 3.23 -2.37 16.03
CA PRO A 127 1.79 -2.05 15.88
C PRO A 127 1.14 -1.48 17.15
N ARG A 128 1.75 -1.69 18.32
CA ARG A 128 1.27 -1.14 19.61
C ARG A 128 1.56 0.36 19.77
N THR A 129 2.40 0.95 18.91
CA THR A 129 2.70 2.40 18.91
C THR A 129 1.63 3.19 18.16
N ASN A 130 1.46 4.47 18.47
CA ASN A 130 0.47 5.31 17.81
C ASN A 130 0.76 5.48 16.31
N LEU A 131 2.05 5.62 15.94
CA LEU A 131 2.45 5.74 14.54
C LEU A 131 1.98 4.53 13.72
N PHE A 132 2.41 3.33 14.11
CA PHE A 132 2.10 2.13 13.33
C PHE A 132 0.64 1.70 13.43
N ARG A 133 -0.02 2.01 14.55
CA ARG A 133 -1.48 1.86 14.67
C ARG A 133 -2.21 2.70 13.62
N ALA A 134 -1.84 3.98 13.47
CA ALA A 134 -2.42 4.84 12.45
C ALA A 134 -2.13 4.33 11.05
N VAL A 135 -0.86 4.03 10.73
CA VAL A 135 -0.43 3.54 9.42
C VAL A 135 -1.19 2.28 9.01
N PHE A 136 -1.26 1.26 9.89
CA PHE A 136 -1.91 -0.01 9.53
C PHE A 136 -3.43 0.06 9.53
N ARG A 137 -4.05 1.00 10.26
CA ARG A 137 -5.48 1.27 10.11
C ARG A 137 -5.79 1.95 8.78
N VAL A 138 -5.02 2.97 8.39
CA VAL A 138 -5.11 3.59 7.06
C VAL A 138 -4.91 2.55 5.96
N ARG A 139 -3.88 1.70 6.07
CA ARG A 139 -3.64 0.59 5.13
C ARG A 139 -4.86 -0.33 5.00
N SER A 140 -5.46 -0.72 6.12
CA SER A 140 -6.64 -1.60 6.12
C SER A 140 -7.85 -0.95 5.46
N VAL A 141 -8.11 0.33 5.75
CA VAL A 141 -9.23 1.07 5.16
C VAL A 141 -8.99 1.29 3.67
N ALA A 142 -7.77 1.66 3.26
CA ALA A 142 -7.42 1.83 1.85
C ALA A 142 -7.62 0.54 1.04
N ALA A 143 -7.20 -0.62 1.55
CA ALA A 143 -7.44 -1.91 0.89
C ALA A 143 -8.93 -2.21 0.70
N ALA A 144 -9.73 -2.02 1.76
CA ALA A 144 -11.18 -2.20 1.68
C ALA A 144 -11.85 -1.19 0.73
N SER A 145 -11.33 0.03 0.65
CA SER A 145 -11.82 1.07 -0.26
C SER A 145 -11.55 0.70 -1.72
N ILE A 146 -10.38 0.19 -2.05
CA ILE A 146 -10.03 -0.29 -3.39
C ILE A 146 -11.00 -1.40 -3.81
N HIS A 147 -11.21 -2.42 -2.96
CA HIS A 147 -12.17 -3.49 -3.27
C HIS A 147 -13.57 -2.95 -3.52
N ARG A 148 -14.07 -2.04 -2.67
CA ARG A 148 -15.40 -1.42 -2.89
C ARG A 148 -15.46 -0.64 -4.21
N PHE A 149 -14.44 0.17 -4.50
CA PHE A 149 -14.40 0.97 -5.73
C PHE A 149 -14.63 0.11 -6.97
N PHE A 150 -13.92 -1.01 -7.07
CA PHE A 150 -14.05 -1.92 -8.22
C PHE A 150 -15.32 -2.75 -8.17
N GLN A 151 -15.70 -3.32 -7.02
CA GLN A 151 -16.88 -4.16 -6.89
C GLN A 151 -18.17 -3.37 -7.15
N ASP A 152 -18.27 -2.14 -6.66
CA ASP A 152 -19.45 -1.27 -6.90
C ASP A 152 -19.61 -0.86 -8.38
N ARG A 153 -18.54 -0.99 -9.17
CA ARG A 153 -18.50 -0.77 -10.62
C ARG A 153 -18.67 -2.05 -11.45
N GLY A 154 -18.87 -3.19 -10.79
CA GLY A 154 -19.09 -4.48 -11.45
C GLY A 154 -17.84 -5.20 -11.89
N PHE A 155 -16.64 -4.75 -11.48
CA PHE A 155 -15.40 -5.45 -11.79
C PHE A 155 -15.33 -6.82 -11.11
N CYS A 156 -14.82 -7.82 -11.83
CA CYS A 156 -14.53 -9.13 -11.28
C CYS A 156 -13.15 -9.15 -10.62
N TYR A 157 -13.08 -9.54 -9.34
CA TYR A 157 -11.80 -9.76 -8.65
C TYR A 157 -11.19 -11.10 -9.05
N VAL A 158 -9.96 -11.08 -9.56
CA VAL A 158 -9.25 -12.27 -10.04
C VAL A 158 -7.99 -12.52 -9.19
N ASN A 159 -7.84 -13.74 -8.72
CA ASN A 159 -6.62 -14.21 -8.06
C ASN A 159 -5.66 -14.78 -9.12
N THR A 160 -4.68 -14.01 -9.53
CA THR A 160 -3.63 -14.45 -10.43
C THR A 160 -2.57 -15.28 -9.71
N PRO A 161 -1.87 -16.21 -10.41
CA PRO A 161 -0.87 -17.06 -9.77
C PRO A 161 0.30 -16.27 -9.20
N ILE A 162 0.72 -16.61 -7.98
CA ILE A 162 1.94 -16.08 -7.35
C ILE A 162 3.19 -16.77 -7.91
N ILE A 163 3.07 -18.07 -8.24
CA ILE A 163 4.15 -18.84 -8.87
C ILE A 163 3.89 -18.89 -10.37
N THR A 164 4.86 -18.49 -11.16
CA THR A 164 4.76 -18.37 -12.61
C THR A 164 5.99 -18.92 -13.32
N ALA A 165 5.80 -19.36 -14.56
CA ALA A 165 6.90 -19.72 -15.46
C ALA A 165 7.21 -18.63 -16.50
N SER A 166 6.47 -17.50 -16.51
CA SER A 166 6.64 -16.39 -17.44
C SER A 166 7.05 -15.11 -16.72
N ASP A 167 7.88 -14.29 -17.36
CA ASP A 167 8.24 -12.95 -16.91
C ASP A 167 7.32 -11.93 -17.55
N CYS A 168 6.48 -11.25 -16.76
CA CYS A 168 5.54 -10.24 -17.24
C CYS A 168 6.24 -9.01 -17.80
N GLU A 169 7.37 -8.60 -17.23
CA GLU A 169 8.07 -7.37 -17.63
C GLU A 169 9.21 -7.65 -18.66
N GLY A 170 9.60 -8.93 -18.80
CA GLY A 170 10.63 -9.36 -19.76
C GLY A 170 12.07 -9.01 -19.37
N ALA A 171 12.28 -8.43 -18.20
CA ALA A 171 13.60 -8.03 -17.68
C ALA A 171 13.65 -8.11 -16.14
N GLY A 172 12.66 -8.73 -15.51
CA GLY A 172 12.51 -8.75 -14.06
C GLY A 172 13.53 -9.66 -13.38
N GLU A 173 14.22 -9.16 -12.36
CA GLU A 173 14.95 -10.00 -11.44
C GLU A 173 13.94 -10.77 -10.56
N MET A 174 13.69 -12.03 -10.90
CA MET A 174 12.68 -12.86 -10.26
C MET A 174 13.30 -13.79 -9.21
N PHE A 175 12.64 -13.91 -8.06
CA PHE A 175 12.97 -14.98 -7.10
C PHE A 175 12.61 -16.33 -7.69
N ARG A 176 13.56 -17.27 -7.65
CA ARG A 176 13.31 -18.67 -8.08
C ARG A 176 12.53 -19.44 -7.03
N VAL A 177 11.56 -20.22 -7.49
CA VAL A 177 10.82 -21.19 -6.69
C VAL A 177 11.26 -22.58 -7.10
N THR A 178 11.90 -23.31 -6.19
CA THR A 178 12.47 -24.63 -6.46
C THR A 178 12.42 -25.51 -5.22
N THR A 179 12.29 -26.82 -5.42
CA THR A 179 12.47 -27.84 -4.38
C THR A 179 13.81 -28.58 -4.51
N ILE A 180 14.65 -28.19 -5.49
CA ILE A 180 16.00 -28.73 -5.65
C ILE A 180 16.85 -28.28 -4.45
N ASP A 181 17.54 -29.25 -3.84
CA ASP A 181 18.50 -28.97 -2.78
C ASP A 181 19.71 -28.23 -3.37
N PRO A 182 20.05 -27.00 -2.90
CA PRO A 182 21.24 -26.29 -3.37
C PRO A 182 22.57 -27.04 -3.17
N ALA A 183 22.62 -28.00 -2.24
CA ALA A 183 23.80 -28.83 -2.02
C ALA A 183 23.94 -29.99 -3.04
N ASN A 184 22.84 -30.34 -3.74
CA ASN A 184 22.77 -31.45 -4.67
C ASN A 184 21.96 -31.09 -5.91
N VAL A 185 22.44 -30.13 -6.67
CA VAL A 185 21.75 -29.63 -7.87
C VAL A 185 21.85 -30.67 -9.01
N PRO A 186 20.73 -31.23 -9.52
CA PRO A 186 20.76 -32.08 -10.70
C PRO A 186 21.14 -31.27 -11.93
N VAL A 187 21.98 -31.82 -12.79
CA VAL A 187 22.43 -31.17 -14.03
C VAL A 187 22.15 -32.06 -15.24
N ASP A 188 21.87 -31.42 -16.37
CA ASP A 188 21.69 -32.08 -17.67
C ASP A 188 23.06 -32.48 -18.31
N GLU A 189 23.03 -33.06 -19.48
CA GLU A 189 24.24 -33.46 -20.22
C GLU A 189 25.12 -32.28 -20.62
N GLN A 190 24.59 -31.07 -20.65
CA GLN A 190 25.29 -29.83 -20.95
C GLN A 190 25.82 -29.11 -19.70
N GLY A 191 25.51 -29.61 -18.50
CA GLY A 191 25.93 -29.03 -17.23
C GLY A 191 25.01 -27.92 -16.72
N ASN A 192 23.84 -27.71 -17.32
CA ASN A 192 22.83 -26.79 -16.83
C ASN A 192 21.96 -27.47 -15.76
N VAL A 193 21.27 -26.65 -14.93
CA VAL A 193 20.31 -27.19 -13.95
C VAL A 193 19.21 -27.97 -14.67
N ASP A 194 19.02 -29.23 -14.30
CA ASP A 194 17.94 -30.08 -14.83
C ASP A 194 16.64 -29.82 -14.06
N TYR A 195 15.92 -28.79 -14.45
CA TYR A 195 14.60 -28.49 -13.89
C TYR A 195 13.51 -29.53 -14.19
N GLY A 196 13.78 -30.52 -15.08
CA GLY A 196 12.90 -31.66 -15.27
C GLY A 196 12.71 -32.49 -14.00
N GLN A 197 13.69 -32.45 -13.08
CA GLN A 197 13.64 -33.07 -11.77
C GLN A 197 13.06 -32.18 -10.65
N ASP A 198 12.74 -30.92 -10.94
CA ASP A 198 12.10 -30.02 -9.98
C ASP A 198 10.59 -30.25 -9.92
N PHE A 199 9.93 -29.69 -8.87
CA PHE A 199 8.50 -29.90 -8.59
C PHE A 199 7.60 -29.60 -9.79
N PHE A 200 7.84 -28.52 -10.53
CA PHE A 200 7.04 -28.12 -11.69
C PHE A 200 7.55 -28.70 -13.03
N GLY A 201 8.64 -29.43 -13.03
CA GLY A 201 9.27 -29.97 -14.26
C GLY A 201 9.81 -28.90 -15.21
N LYS A 202 9.95 -27.67 -14.75
CA LYS A 202 10.46 -26.48 -15.47
C LYS A 202 10.81 -25.36 -14.51
N PRO A 203 11.61 -24.35 -14.94
CA PRO A 203 11.89 -23.19 -14.10
C PRO A 203 10.62 -22.48 -13.69
N ALA A 204 10.49 -22.18 -12.40
CA ALA A 204 9.40 -21.40 -11.82
C ALA A 204 9.95 -20.27 -10.96
N SER A 205 9.19 -19.19 -10.84
CA SER A 205 9.57 -17.98 -10.10
C SER A 205 8.37 -17.38 -9.38
N LEU A 206 8.62 -16.50 -8.41
CA LEU A 206 7.59 -15.62 -7.87
C LEU A 206 7.28 -14.53 -8.89
N THR A 207 5.99 -14.18 -9.04
CA THR A 207 5.52 -13.21 -10.03
C THR A 207 5.96 -11.79 -9.73
N VAL A 208 6.22 -11.01 -10.76
CA VAL A 208 6.47 -9.55 -10.70
C VAL A 208 5.21 -8.72 -10.98
N SER A 209 4.14 -9.35 -11.52
CA SER A 209 2.84 -8.73 -11.84
C SER A 209 1.79 -9.80 -12.16
N GLY A 210 0.54 -9.52 -11.84
CA GLY A 210 -0.60 -10.35 -12.23
C GLY A 210 -1.19 -10.01 -13.60
N GLN A 211 -0.71 -8.95 -14.26
CA GLN A 211 -1.31 -8.36 -15.45
C GLN A 211 -1.60 -9.36 -16.57
N LEU A 212 -0.59 -10.10 -17.07
CA LEU A 212 -0.78 -10.98 -18.23
C LEU A 212 -1.82 -12.10 -17.98
N ASN A 213 -1.95 -12.53 -16.72
CA ASN A 213 -2.99 -13.48 -16.33
C ASN A 213 -4.35 -12.79 -16.15
N ALA A 214 -4.41 -11.55 -15.67
CA ALA A 214 -5.64 -10.77 -15.56
C ALA A 214 -6.24 -10.48 -16.94
N GLU A 215 -5.42 -10.17 -17.95
CA GLU A 215 -5.87 -9.97 -19.34
C GLU A 215 -6.63 -11.19 -19.90
N ASN A 216 -6.29 -12.43 -19.50
CA ASN A 216 -7.05 -13.63 -19.88
C ASN A 216 -8.51 -13.54 -19.43
N PHE A 217 -8.74 -13.01 -18.23
CA PHE A 217 -10.07 -12.84 -17.66
C PHE A 217 -10.76 -11.61 -18.22
N ALA A 218 -10.05 -10.52 -18.51
CA ALA A 218 -10.63 -9.35 -19.16
C ALA A 218 -11.22 -9.70 -20.52
N MET A 219 -10.57 -10.57 -21.29
CA MET A 219 -11.10 -11.08 -22.58
C MET A 219 -12.36 -11.93 -22.47
N ALA A 220 -12.84 -12.23 -21.25
CA ALA A 220 -14.04 -13.02 -21.00
C ALA A 220 -15.07 -12.31 -20.11
N PHE A 221 -14.60 -11.55 -19.13
CA PHE A 221 -15.44 -10.88 -18.12
C PHE A 221 -15.57 -9.36 -18.35
N GLY A 222 -14.81 -8.79 -19.29
CA GLY A 222 -14.78 -7.35 -19.57
C GLY A 222 -13.90 -6.60 -18.59
N ASP A 223 -14.44 -6.24 -17.41
CA ASP A 223 -13.75 -5.46 -16.42
C ASP A 223 -13.32 -6.33 -15.25
N VAL A 224 -12.00 -6.44 -15.03
CA VAL A 224 -11.43 -7.26 -13.99
C VAL A 224 -10.37 -6.48 -13.21
N TYR A 225 -10.02 -6.95 -12.02
CA TYR A 225 -8.84 -6.46 -11.30
C TYR A 225 -8.22 -7.56 -10.48
N THR A 226 -6.91 -7.49 -10.32
CA THR A 226 -6.16 -8.26 -9.32
C THR A 226 -5.67 -7.33 -8.22
N PHE A 227 -5.61 -7.82 -7.00
CA PHE A 227 -5.00 -7.16 -5.86
C PHE A 227 -4.24 -8.22 -5.08
N GLY A 228 -2.96 -8.33 -5.35
CA GLY A 228 -2.16 -9.45 -4.89
C GLY A 228 -0.69 -9.11 -4.65
N PRO A 229 0.05 -10.02 -3.99
CA PRO A 229 1.47 -9.86 -3.75
C PRO A 229 2.26 -10.01 -5.05
N THR A 230 3.29 -9.18 -5.17
CA THR A 230 4.29 -9.19 -6.23
C THR A 230 5.69 -9.15 -5.63
N PHE A 231 6.67 -9.67 -6.36
CA PHE A 231 8.02 -9.91 -5.86
C PHE A 231 9.07 -9.45 -6.87
N ARG A 232 10.07 -8.70 -6.38
CA ARG A 232 11.20 -8.26 -7.21
C ARG A 232 12.51 -8.51 -6.46
N ALA A 233 13.43 -9.23 -7.08
CA ALA A 233 14.73 -9.58 -6.50
C ALA A 233 15.81 -8.50 -6.74
N GLU A 234 15.39 -7.29 -7.09
CA GLU A 234 16.28 -6.16 -7.33
C GLU A 234 17.14 -5.83 -6.10
N ASN A 235 18.44 -5.71 -6.29
CA ASN A 235 19.36 -5.30 -5.23
C ASN A 235 19.31 -3.77 -5.02
N SER A 236 18.15 -3.28 -4.57
CA SER A 236 17.90 -1.86 -4.33
C SER A 236 17.62 -1.55 -2.85
N ASN A 237 18.43 -0.66 -2.26
CA ASN A 237 18.32 -0.23 -0.86
C ASN A 237 17.69 1.15 -0.68
N THR A 238 16.77 1.55 -1.56
CA THR A 238 16.10 2.85 -1.45
C THR A 238 14.96 2.82 -0.43
N THR A 239 14.41 3.97 -0.15
CA THR A 239 13.23 4.13 0.73
C THR A 239 11.92 3.69 0.07
N ARG A 240 11.93 3.37 -1.22
CA ARG A 240 10.74 3.07 -2.05
C ARG A 240 10.70 1.66 -2.59
N HIS A 241 11.74 0.83 -2.34
CA HIS A 241 11.82 -0.55 -2.83
C HIS A 241 11.70 -1.55 -1.69
N ALA A 242 10.91 -2.57 -1.93
CA ALA A 242 10.79 -3.78 -1.12
C ALA A 242 10.76 -4.99 -2.06
N ALA A 243 11.27 -6.13 -1.57
CA ALA A 243 11.30 -7.36 -2.37
C ALA A 243 9.91 -8.04 -2.48
N GLU A 244 9.01 -7.74 -1.55
CA GLU A 244 7.62 -8.18 -1.52
C GLU A 244 6.73 -6.96 -1.26
N PHE A 245 5.73 -6.74 -2.14
CA PHE A 245 4.76 -5.66 -2.06
C PHE A 245 3.47 -6.06 -2.76
N TRP A 246 2.42 -5.25 -2.67
CA TRP A 246 1.14 -5.55 -3.28
C TRP A 246 0.84 -4.62 -4.44
N MET A 247 0.30 -5.20 -5.52
CA MET A 247 -0.15 -4.44 -6.69
C MET A 247 -1.66 -4.53 -6.83
N VAL A 248 -2.26 -3.41 -7.24
CA VAL A 248 -3.64 -3.32 -7.71
C VAL A 248 -3.58 -3.13 -9.22
N GLU A 249 -4.11 -4.08 -9.98
CA GLU A 249 -3.94 -4.14 -11.42
C GLU A 249 -5.28 -4.43 -12.10
N PRO A 250 -6.09 -3.39 -12.42
CA PRO A 250 -7.29 -3.54 -13.26
C PRO A 250 -6.91 -3.71 -14.71
N GLU A 251 -7.75 -4.49 -15.45
CA GLU A 251 -7.73 -4.63 -16.90
C GLU A 251 -9.15 -4.46 -17.42
N ILE A 252 -9.36 -3.55 -18.37
CA ILE A 252 -10.66 -3.16 -18.92
C ILE A 252 -10.70 -3.43 -20.42
N ALA A 253 -11.66 -4.26 -20.84
CA ALA A 253 -11.88 -4.59 -22.24
C ALA A 253 -12.65 -3.46 -22.95
N PHE A 254 -12.45 -3.35 -24.28
CA PHE A 254 -13.05 -2.33 -25.15
C PHE A 254 -12.70 -0.87 -24.77
N ALA A 255 -11.61 -0.69 -24.02
CA ALA A 255 -11.13 0.59 -23.50
C ALA A 255 -9.83 1.03 -24.18
N ASP A 256 -9.60 2.33 -24.23
CA ASP A 256 -8.36 2.94 -24.68
C ASP A 256 -7.57 3.58 -23.52
N LEU A 257 -6.47 4.28 -23.85
CA LEU A 257 -5.63 4.93 -22.84
C LEU A 257 -6.40 6.03 -22.08
N GLU A 258 -7.35 6.70 -22.70
CA GLU A 258 -8.14 7.74 -22.02
C GLU A 258 -9.09 7.14 -21.00
N ASP A 259 -9.73 6.02 -21.33
CA ASP A 259 -10.59 5.28 -20.40
C ASP A 259 -9.78 4.77 -19.18
N ASP A 260 -8.56 4.29 -19.41
CA ASP A 260 -7.63 3.83 -18.36
C ASP A 260 -7.25 4.97 -17.39
N MET A 261 -6.87 6.13 -17.94
CA MET A 261 -6.55 7.32 -17.15
C MET A 261 -7.76 7.80 -16.33
N ASN A 262 -8.95 7.79 -16.91
CA ASN A 262 -10.19 8.18 -16.20
C ASN A 262 -10.47 7.24 -15.04
N LEU A 263 -10.33 5.92 -15.23
CA LEU A 263 -10.51 4.93 -14.18
C LEU A 263 -9.47 5.11 -13.05
N ALA A 264 -8.20 5.36 -13.41
CA ALA A 264 -7.11 5.58 -12.45
C ALA A 264 -7.35 6.85 -11.61
N GLU A 265 -7.76 7.95 -12.24
CA GLU A 265 -8.10 9.21 -11.58
C GLU A 265 -9.27 9.03 -10.61
N ASP A 266 -10.35 8.39 -11.05
CA ASP A 266 -11.54 8.12 -10.23
C ASP A 266 -11.21 7.23 -9.02
N MET A 267 -10.42 6.18 -9.23
CA MET A 267 -10.00 5.28 -8.16
C MET A 267 -9.17 6.03 -7.11
N LEU A 268 -8.17 6.77 -7.53
CA LEU A 268 -7.29 7.48 -6.61
C LEU A 268 -8.08 8.51 -5.77
N ARG A 269 -8.93 9.30 -6.41
CA ARG A 269 -9.82 10.26 -5.72
C ARG A 269 -10.76 9.58 -4.74
N SER A 270 -11.39 8.48 -5.15
CA SER A 270 -12.34 7.73 -4.32
C SER A 270 -11.66 7.15 -3.07
N VAL A 271 -10.49 6.53 -3.23
CA VAL A 271 -9.74 5.94 -2.10
C VAL A 271 -9.26 7.02 -1.13
N ILE A 272 -8.75 8.15 -1.63
CA ILE A 272 -8.31 9.27 -0.77
C ILE A 272 -9.48 9.79 0.06
N ARG A 273 -10.65 10.06 -0.57
CA ARG A 273 -11.86 10.56 0.12
C ARG A 273 -12.33 9.57 1.19
N ASP A 274 -12.44 8.30 0.85
CA ASP A 274 -12.91 7.27 1.80
C ASP A 274 -11.96 7.10 3.00
N VAL A 275 -10.65 7.19 2.79
CA VAL A 275 -9.66 7.16 3.88
C VAL A 275 -9.76 8.42 4.74
N MET A 276 -9.94 9.61 4.14
CA MET A 276 -10.14 10.86 4.89
C MET A 276 -11.40 10.81 5.76
N ASP A 277 -12.48 10.25 5.27
CA ASP A 277 -13.74 10.12 5.99
C ASP A 277 -13.68 9.08 7.12
N ARG A 278 -12.97 7.96 6.91
CA ARG A 278 -12.96 6.83 7.86
C ARG A 278 -11.80 6.82 8.84
N CYS A 279 -10.73 7.57 8.56
CA CYS A 279 -9.53 7.65 9.39
C CYS A 279 -9.18 9.09 9.82
N PRO A 280 -10.16 9.92 10.26
CA PRO A 280 -9.88 11.33 10.57
C PRO A 280 -8.90 11.50 11.74
N ASP A 281 -9.00 10.67 12.77
CA ASP A 281 -8.13 10.74 13.95
C ASP A 281 -6.70 10.29 13.64
N GLU A 282 -6.55 9.22 12.86
CA GLU A 282 -5.27 8.70 12.36
C GLU A 282 -4.58 9.74 11.49
N LEU A 283 -5.29 10.31 10.52
CA LEU A 283 -4.75 11.34 9.62
C LEU A 283 -4.41 12.64 10.36
N ALA A 284 -5.21 13.06 11.33
CA ALA A 284 -4.89 14.22 12.16
C ALA A 284 -3.59 14.03 12.94
N MET A 285 -3.37 12.83 13.49
CA MET A 285 -2.13 12.48 14.18
C MET A 285 -0.95 12.45 13.20
N LEU A 286 -1.10 11.82 12.03
CA LEU A 286 -0.07 11.74 11.00
C LEU A 286 0.29 13.14 10.47
N ASN A 287 -0.71 13.98 10.20
CA ASN A 287 -0.51 15.36 9.78
C ASN A 287 0.24 16.20 10.83
N LYS A 288 -0.01 15.96 12.11
CA LYS A 288 0.65 16.71 13.20
C LYS A 288 2.09 16.27 13.44
N PHE A 289 2.41 14.97 13.32
CA PHE A 289 3.65 14.40 13.83
C PHE A 289 4.55 13.76 12.77
N VAL A 290 4.03 13.50 11.56
CA VAL A 290 4.77 12.85 10.46
C VAL A 290 4.96 13.83 9.32
N ASP A 291 3.87 14.36 8.74
CA ASP A 291 3.90 15.27 7.59
C ASP A 291 2.85 16.37 7.75
N LYS A 292 3.30 17.57 8.08
CA LYS A 292 2.41 18.73 8.37
C LYS A 292 1.57 19.18 7.17
N GLY A 293 1.95 18.82 5.95
CA GLY A 293 1.22 19.13 4.71
C GLY A 293 0.28 18.03 4.24
N LEU A 294 0.17 16.92 4.99
CA LEU A 294 -0.54 15.72 4.56
C LEU A 294 -2.00 15.98 4.18
N LEU A 295 -2.78 16.57 5.08
CA LEU A 295 -4.21 16.80 4.86
C LEU A 295 -4.47 17.79 3.72
N GLU A 296 -3.68 18.83 3.60
CA GLU A 296 -3.77 19.82 2.51
C GLU A 296 -3.50 19.14 1.17
N ARG A 297 -2.44 18.34 1.06
CA ARG A 297 -2.07 17.59 -0.15
C ARG A 297 -3.14 16.57 -0.53
N LEU A 298 -3.66 15.77 0.41
CA LEU A 298 -4.72 14.81 0.14
C LEU A 298 -6.01 15.48 -0.33
N THR A 299 -6.41 16.58 0.33
CA THR A 299 -7.58 17.37 -0.07
C THR A 299 -7.41 17.94 -1.47
N HIS A 300 -6.24 18.48 -1.78
CA HIS A 300 -5.93 19.03 -3.09
C HIS A 300 -6.06 17.96 -4.18
N VAL A 301 -5.42 16.80 -4.03
CA VAL A 301 -5.49 15.71 -5.02
C VAL A 301 -6.91 15.16 -5.17
N ALA A 302 -7.65 14.98 -4.06
CA ALA A 302 -9.04 14.48 -4.10
C ALA A 302 -10.03 15.44 -4.79
N SER A 303 -9.69 16.72 -4.93
CA SER A 303 -10.57 17.74 -5.51
C SER A 303 -10.10 18.31 -6.86
N SER A 304 -8.83 18.08 -7.24
CA SER A 304 -8.25 18.59 -8.48
C SER A 304 -8.63 17.74 -9.69
N ASP A 305 -8.76 18.36 -10.85
CA ASP A 305 -8.70 17.66 -12.13
C ASP A 305 -7.24 17.33 -12.44
N PHE A 306 -6.98 16.14 -12.95
CA PHE A 306 -5.63 15.73 -13.29
C PHE A 306 -5.21 16.31 -14.64
N ALA A 307 -4.01 16.87 -14.71
CA ALA A 307 -3.45 17.35 -15.97
C ALA A 307 -3.04 16.16 -16.85
N ARG A 308 -3.02 16.36 -18.15
CA ARG A 308 -2.55 15.39 -19.14
C ARG A 308 -1.54 16.06 -20.04
N VAL A 309 -0.39 15.43 -20.24
CA VAL A 309 0.72 15.96 -21.05
C VAL A 309 1.44 14.80 -21.72
N SER A 310 1.79 14.96 -23.01
CA SER A 310 2.64 13.97 -23.68
C SER A 310 4.05 13.98 -23.08
N TYR A 311 4.74 12.84 -23.11
CA TYR A 311 6.14 12.76 -22.70
C TYR A 311 7.02 13.76 -23.49
N THR A 312 6.76 13.91 -24.78
CA THR A 312 7.49 14.88 -25.62
C THR A 312 7.31 16.32 -25.13
N ASP A 313 6.08 16.71 -24.78
CA ASP A 313 5.81 18.04 -24.24
C ASP A 313 6.34 18.18 -22.81
N ALA A 314 6.28 17.13 -21.99
CA ALA A 314 6.87 17.12 -20.65
C ALA A 314 8.39 17.36 -20.72
N ILE A 315 9.11 16.68 -21.63
CA ILE A 315 10.54 16.92 -21.87
C ILE A 315 10.79 18.36 -22.32
N LYS A 316 9.92 18.93 -23.17
CA LYS A 316 10.03 20.33 -23.56
C LYS A 316 9.89 21.28 -22.39
N ILE A 317 8.86 21.07 -21.54
CA ILE A 317 8.65 21.86 -20.31
C ILE A 317 9.88 21.81 -19.41
N LEU A 318 10.46 20.62 -19.20
CA LEU A 318 11.66 20.46 -18.37
C LEU A 318 12.88 21.17 -18.99
N LYS A 319 13.07 21.09 -20.31
CA LYS A 319 14.14 21.81 -21.02
C LYS A 319 13.97 23.34 -20.94
N ASP A 320 12.74 23.82 -21.06
CA ASP A 320 12.44 25.25 -20.92
C ASP A 320 12.75 25.74 -19.49
N ALA A 321 12.46 24.89 -18.47
CA ALA A 321 12.84 25.17 -17.08
C ALA A 321 14.37 25.26 -16.91
N VAL A 322 15.12 24.32 -17.48
CA VAL A 322 16.61 24.36 -17.49
C VAL A 322 17.11 25.64 -18.15
N ALA A 323 16.54 26.03 -19.29
CA ALA A 323 16.89 27.27 -19.99
C ALA A 323 16.56 28.53 -19.18
N ALA A 324 15.54 28.46 -18.31
CA ALA A 324 15.17 29.51 -17.38
C ALA A 324 16.02 29.52 -16.08
N GLY A 325 16.98 28.60 -15.95
CA GLY A 325 17.92 28.55 -14.82
C GLY A 325 17.60 27.51 -13.74
N HIS A 326 16.55 26.68 -13.91
CA HIS A 326 16.29 25.55 -13.00
C HIS A 326 17.40 24.49 -13.16
N GLN A 327 17.87 23.92 -12.05
CA GLN A 327 18.90 22.89 -12.06
C GLN A 327 18.33 21.56 -11.61
N PHE A 328 18.47 20.55 -12.44
CA PHE A 328 18.20 19.16 -12.13
C PHE A 328 19.52 18.40 -11.90
N ASP A 329 19.52 17.44 -11.02
CA ASP A 329 20.67 16.55 -10.78
C ASP A 329 20.90 15.61 -11.97
N TYR A 330 19.82 15.23 -12.66
CA TYR A 330 19.84 14.35 -13.84
C TYR A 330 19.57 15.14 -15.12
N PRO A 331 20.26 14.81 -16.24
CA PRO A 331 20.10 15.53 -17.49
C PRO A 331 18.72 15.31 -18.11
N VAL A 332 18.19 16.35 -18.77
CA VAL A 332 16.90 16.31 -19.47
C VAL A 332 17.12 16.11 -20.96
N SER A 333 16.75 14.94 -21.47
CA SER A 333 16.76 14.65 -22.92
C SER A 333 15.60 13.72 -23.29
N TRP A 334 15.19 13.74 -24.56
CA TRP A 334 14.17 12.80 -25.05
C TRP A 334 14.76 11.37 -25.04
N GLY A 335 13.96 10.39 -24.59
CA GLY A 335 14.35 8.98 -24.50
C GLY A 335 14.89 8.54 -23.14
N ILE A 336 14.93 9.42 -22.13
CA ILE A 336 15.33 9.06 -20.76
C ILE A 336 14.11 8.64 -19.93
N ASP A 337 14.33 7.81 -18.91
CA ASP A 337 13.37 7.64 -17.82
C ASP A 337 13.30 8.92 -16.98
N LEU A 338 12.08 9.43 -16.75
CA LEU A 338 11.88 10.57 -15.86
C LEU A 338 12.30 10.19 -14.45
N GLN A 339 13.15 11.04 -13.85
CA GLN A 339 13.55 10.87 -12.46
C GLN A 339 12.56 11.58 -11.55
N THR A 340 12.50 11.19 -10.29
CA THR A 340 11.57 11.76 -9.30
C THR A 340 11.61 13.29 -9.25
N GLU A 341 12.76 13.92 -9.45
CA GLU A 341 12.87 15.39 -9.49
C GLU A 341 12.14 16.00 -10.69
N HIS A 342 12.21 15.34 -11.87
CA HIS A 342 11.48 15.75 -13.07
C HIS A 342 9.96 15.64 -12.86
N GLU A 343 9.51 14.52 -12.29
CA GLU A 343 8.11 14.25 -11.98
C GLU A 343 7.53 15.25 -10.96
N ARG A 344 8.32 15.56 -9.93
CA ARG A 344 7.93 16.55 -8.92
C ARG A 344 7.89 17.95 -9.49
N PHE A 345 8.84 18.33 -10.34
CA PHE A 345 8.78 19.63 -11.03
C PHE A 345 7.49 19.77 -11.83
N LEU A 346 7.11 18.75 -12.61
CA LEU A 346 5.88 18.76 -13.39
C LEU A 346 4.64 18.92 -12.50
N THR A 347 4.56 18.18 -11.39
CA THR A 347 3.36 18.15 -10.52
C THR A 347 3.31 19.27 -9.49
N GLU A 348 4.45 19.77 -8.99
CA GLU A 348 4.50 20.73 -7.89
C GLU A 348 4.76 22.17 -8.35
N GLU A 349 5.55 22.35 -9.43
CA GLU A 349 5.93 23.69 -9.89
C GLU A 349 5.19 24.11 -11.16
N HIS A 350 5.09 23.21 -12.16
CA HIS A 350 4.50 23.55 -13.46
C HIS A 350 2.96 23.44 -13.44
N PHE A 351 2.41 22.23 -13.29
CA PHE A 351 0.96 22.02 -13.31
C PHE A 351 0.28 22.27 -11.97
N LYS A 352 1.01 22.15 -10.88
CA LYS A 352 0.55 22.31 -9.48
C LYS A 352 -0.66 21.43 -9.15
N ARG A 353 -0.70 20.22 -9.70
CA ARG A 353 -1.76 19.22 -9.55
C ARG A 353 -1.28 17.85 -10.04
N PRO A 354 -2.01 16.75 -9.73
CA PRO A 354 -1.71 15.45 -10.32
C PRO A 354 -1.67 15.53 -11.84
N THR A 355 -0.77 14.77 -12.45
CA THR A 355 -0.52 14.87 -13.89
C THR A 355 -0.28 13.50 -14.48
N PHE A 356 -1.00 13.16 -15.54
CA PHE A 356 -0.66 12.04 -16.40
C PHE A 356 0.37 12.48 -17.44
N VAL A 357 1.46 11.73 -17.55
CA VAL A 357 2.41 11.82 -18.66
C VAL A 357 2.15 10.66 -19.58
N THR A 358 1.92 10.93 -20.89
CA THR A 358 1.51 9.90 -21.86
C THR A 358 2.50 9.77 -23.01
N ASP A 359 2.33 8.73 -23.80
CA ASP A 359 3.05 8.55 -25.08
C ASP A 359 4.58 8.54 -24.91
N TYR A 360 5.04 7.62 -24.10
CA TYR A 360 6.46 7.42 -23.79
C TYR A 360 7.21 6.80 -24.97
N PRO A 361 8.54 7.04 -25.08
CA PRO A 361 9.39 6.35 -26.05
C PRO A 361 9.29 4.83 -25.94
N THR A 362 9.22 4.16 -27.08
CA THR A 362 9.08 2.69 -27.17
C THR A 362 10.24 1.95 -26.51
N GLU A 363 11.44 2.52 -26.51
CA GLU A 363 12.68 1.89 -26.02
C GLU A 363 12.71 1.74 -24.50
N ILE A 364 11.94 2.56 -23.77
CA ILE A 364 11.94 2.57 -22.30
C ILE A 364 10.67 1.97 -21.68
N LYS A 365 9.80 1.37 -22.51
CA LYS A 365 8.53 0.79 -22.03
C LYS A 365 8.38 -0.67 -22.47
N ALA A 366 7.54 -1.42 -21.75
CA ALA A 366 7.35 -2.86 -21.89
C ALA A 366 6.76 -3.27 -23.26
N PHE A 367 7.01 -4.51 -23.66
CA PHE A 367 6.66 -5.08 -24.96
C PHE A 367 5.16 -5.12 -25.26
N TYR A 368 4.33 -5.22 -24.22
CA TYR A 368 2.87 -5.37 -24.33
C TYR A 368 2.13 -4.05 -24.52
N MET A 369 2.80 -2.91 -24.45
CA MET A 369 2.17 -1.62 -24.61
C MET A 369 1.92 -1.31 -26.08
N ARG A 370 0.74 -0.75 -26.41
CA ARG A 370 0.33 -0.47 -27.77
C ARG A 370 1.27 0.53 -28.43
N LEU A 371 1.89 0.13 -29.55
CA LEU A 371 2.72 1.02 -30.37
C LEU A 371 1.82 2.07 -31.06
N ASN A 372 2.13 3.35 -30.87
CA ASN A 372 1.44 4.46 -31.52
C ASN A 372 1.72 4.50 -33.02
N ASP A 373 0.86 5.21 -33.77
CA ASP A 373 0.98 5.26 -35.22
C ASP A 373 2.25 6.02 -35.74
N ASP A 374 2.89 6.76 -34.83
CA ASP A 374 4.20 7.40 -35.14
C ASP A 374 5.37 6.40 -35.19
N GLY A 375 5.16 5.16 -34.73
CA GLY A 375 6.15 4.10 -34.66
C GLY A 375 7.32 4.35 -33.71
N LYS A 376 7.22 5.35 -32.83
CA LYS A 376 8.28 5.78 -31.90
C LYS A 376 7.83 5.80 -30.45
N THR A 377 6.55 5.96 -30.20
CA THR A 377 5.98 6.04 -28.86
C THR A 377 4.98 4.92 -28.64
N VAL A 378 4.67 4.67 -27.39
CA VAL A 378 3.63 3.72 -26.96
C VAL A 378 2.55 4.44 -26.17
N ALA A 379 1.31 3.93 -26.24
CA ALA A 379 0.15 4.43 -25.50
C ALA A 379 0.24 4.03 -24.01
N ALA A 380 1.27 4.54 -23.34
CA ALA A 380 1.49 4.41 -21.91
C ALA A 380 1.05 5.68 -21.19
N ALA A 381 0.71 5.58 -19.92
CA ALA A 381 0.42 6.70 -19.05
C ALA A 381 0.95 6.43 -17.63
N ASP A 382 1.76 7.34 -17.12
CA ASP A 382 2.17 7.34 -15.72
C ASP A 382 1.45 8.48 -14.99
N CYS A 383 0.73 8.14 -13.89
CA CYS A 383 0.08 9.12 -13.03
C CYS A 383 1.08 9.60 -11.98
N LEU A 384 1.40 10.87 -12.04
CA LEU A 384 2.30 11.55 -11.11
C LEU A 384 1.48 12.35 -10.10
N VAL A 385 1.85 12.27 -8.82
CA VAL A 385 1.21 13.06 -7.75
C VAL A 385 2.24 13.88 -6.98
N PRO A 386 1.85 15.07 -6.47
CA PRO A 386 2.74 15.91 -5.68
C PRO A 386 3.30 15.16 -4.46
N GLY A 387 4.58 15.30 -4.18
CA GLY A 387 5.26 14.73 -3.01
C GLY A 387 5.87 13.35 -3.21
N ILE A 388 5.37 12.54 -4.16
CA ILE A 388 5.91 11.18 -4.37
C ILE A 388 6.35 10.91 -5.82
N GLY A 389 5.82 11.64 -6.80
CA GLY A 389 6.03 11.36 -8.23
C GLY A 389 5.08 10.28 -8.73
N GLU A 390 5.55 9.34 -9.54
CA GLU A 390 4.75 8.25 -10.09
C GLU A 390 4.12 7.38 -8.99
N ILE A 391 2.80 7.19 -9.08
CA ILE A 391 2.00 6.34 -8.18
C ILE A 391 1.27 5.23 -8.95
N ILE A 392 0.92 5.46 -10.21
CA ILE A 392 0.28 4.51 -11.12
C ILE A 392 1.02 4.54 -12.44
N GLY A 393 1.31 3.36 -13.00
CA GLY A 393 1.75 3.19 -14.38
C GLY A 393 0.76 2.33 -15.15
N GLY A 394 0.34 2.76 -16.35
CA GLY A 394 -0.66 2.07 -17.15
C GLY A 394 -0.40 2.17 -18.65
N SER A 395 -1.20 1.46 -19.43
CA SER A 395 -1.17 1.56 -20.88
C SER A 395 -2.41 0.97 -21.53
N GLN A 396 -2.70 1.41 -22.75
CA GLN A 396 -3.43 0.57 -23.67
C GLN A 396 -2.53 -0.61 -24.06
N ARG A 397 -3.10 -1.82 -24.13
CA ARG A 397 -2.37 -3.05 -24.46
C ARG A 397 -2.30 -3.23 -25.97
N GLU A 398 -1.22 -3.86 -26.48
CA GLU A 398 -1.09 -4.16 -27.90
C GLU A 398 -2.06 -5.28 -28.30
N GLU A 399 -3.07 -4.94 -29.06
CA GLU A 399 -4.09 -5.87 -29.55
C GLU A 399 -3.74 -6.49 -30.93
N ARG A 400 -2.77 -5.91 -31.65
CA ARG A 400 -2.34 -6.38 -32.97
C ARG A 400 -1.30 -7.48 -32.85
N LEU A 401 -1.68 -8.69 -33.26
CA LEU A 401 -0.84 -9.89 -33.09
C LEU A 401 0.53 -9.75 -33.74
N ASP A 402 0.57 -9.29 -34.99
CA ASP A 402 1.82 -9.12 -35.77
C ASP A 402 2.77 -8.10 -35.15
N VAL A 403 2.23 -7.03 -34.55
CA VAL A 403 3.03 -6.03 -33.86
C VAL A 403 3.60 -6.61 -32.57
N LEU A 404 2.77 -7.33 -31.79
CA LEU A 404 3.18 -7.95 -30.53
C LEU A 404 4.24 -9.03 -30.74
N GLU A 405 4.06 -9.92 -31.75
CA GLU A 405 5.05 -10.94 -32.11
C GLU A 405 6.39 -10.29 -32.52
N ARG A 406 6.36 -9.22 -33.30
CA ARG A 406 7.56 -8.48 -33.68
C ARG A 406 8.27 -7.87 -32.45
N ARG A 407 7.54 -7.25 -31.52
CA ARG A 407 8.12 -6.66 -30.32
C ARG A 407 8.79 -7.71 -29.42
N ILE A 408 8.15 -8.86 -29.22
CA ILE A 408 8.73 -10.00 -28.51
C ILE A 408 10.04 -10.45 -29.16
N ALA A 409 10.07 -10.55 -30.49
CA ALA A 409 11.27 -10.95 -31.24
C ALA A 409 12.39 -9.87 -31.17
N GLU A 410 12.06 -8.58 -31.29
CA GLU A 410 13.02 -7.47 -31.18
C GLU A 410 13.73 -7.44 -29.82
N LEU A 411 13.03 -7.80 -28.75
CA LEU A 411 13.57 -7.87 -27.39
C LEU A 411 14.28 -9.20 -27.09
N GLY A 412 14.35 -10.12 -28.07
CA GLY A 412 15.01 -11.42 -27.89
C GLY A 412 14.30 -12.36 -26.92
N MET A 413 13.00 -12.13 -26.65
CA MET A 413 12.21 -12.93 -25.72
C MET A 413 11.75 -14.24 -26.39
N ASP A 414 11.62 -15.30 -25.61
CA ASP A 414 11.12 -16.60 -26.08
C ASP A 414 9.59 -16.59 -26.23
N ALA A 415 9.10 -16.43 -27.45
CA ALA A 415 7.68 -16.39 -27.78
C ALA A 415 6.89 -17.64 -27.31
N SER A 416 7.56 -18.77 -27.11
CA SER A 416 6.90 -20.00 -26.64
C SER A 416 6.35 -19.86 -25.20
N GLN A 417 6.98 -19.04 -24.38
CA GLN A 417 6.56 -18.76 -23.02
C GLN A 417 5.31 -17.84 -22.97
N TYR A 418 5.06 -17.10 -24.05
CA TYR A 418 3.93 -16.16 -24.18
C TYR A 418 2.83 -16.69 -25.11
N LYS A 419 2.86 -17.97 -25.48
CA LYS A 419 1.86 -18.54 -26.39
C LYS A 419 0.42 -18.27 -25.93
N TYR A 420 0.12 -18.46 -24.64
CA TYR A 420 -1.19 -18.19 -24.07
C TYR A 420 -1.60 -16.70 -24.21
N TYR A 421 -0.67 -15.80 -24.11
CA TYR A 421 -0.88 -14.37 -24.24
C TYR A 421 -1.10 -13.94 -25.71
N LEU A 422 -0.34 -14.54 -26.63
CA LEU A 422 -0.54 -14.38 -28.08
C LEU A 422 -1.87 -14.97 -28.55
N ASP A 423 -2.33 -16.07 -27.96
CA ASP A 423 -3.62 -16.70 -28.28
C ASP A 423 -4.79 -15.74 -27.97
N LEU A 424 -4.70 -14.85 -27.00
CA LEU A 424 -5.72 -13.82 -26.76
C LEU A 424 -5.89 -12.86 -27.96
N ARG A 425 -4.82 -12.65 -28.74
CA ARG A 425 -4.87 -11.80 -29.96
C ARG A 425 -5.40 -12.56 -31.17
N ARG A 426 -5.35 -13.91 -31.14
CA ARG A 426 -5.85 -14.77 -32.21
C ARG A 426 -7.35 -15.05 -32.08
N TYR A 427 -7.85 -15.16 -30.85
CA TYR A 427 -9.18 -15.71 -30.56
C TYR A 427 -10.12 -14.65 -30.00
N GLY A 428 -10.44 -13.63 -30.80
CA GLY A 428 -11.44 -12.64 -30.45
C GLY A 428 -10.89 -11.49 -29.60
N THR A 429 -9.75 -10.94 -30.00
CA THR A 429 -9.15 -9.78 -29.32
C THR A 429 -10.04 -8.55 -29.40
N CYS A 430 -9.89 -7.65 -28.46
CA CYS A 430 -10.40 -6.30 -28.51
C CYS A 430 -9.34 -5.30 -28.04
N ARG A 431 -9.57 -4.02 -28.30
CA ARG A 431 -8.85 -2.94 -27.63
C ARG A 431 -9.10 -3.05 -26.13
N HIS A 432 -8.03 -2.98 -25.34
CA HIS A 432 -8.11 -3.06 -23.88
C HIS A 432 -6.95 -2.31 -23.24
N ALA A 433 -7.13 -1.92 -21.99
CA ALA A 433 -6.18 -1.11 -21.26
C ALA A 433 -6.18 -1.49 -19.78
N GLY A 434 -5.16 -1.08 -19.06
CA GLY A 434 -5.05 -1.33 -17.63
C GLY A 434 -3.86 -0.64 -17.02
N PHE A 435 -3.83 -0.60 -15.71
CA PHE A 435 -2.75 0.03 -14.95
C PHE A 435 -2.30 -0.79 -13.75
N GLY A 436 -1.12 -0.48 -13.22
CA GLY A 436 -0.62 -0.98 -11.96
C GLY A 436 -0.47 0.13 -10.92
N LEU A 437 -1.04 -0.06 -9.74
CA LEU A 437 -0.81 0.78 -8.58
C LEU A 437 -0.07 -0.01 -7.50
N GLY A 438 1.12 0.47 -7.12
CA GLY A 438 1.83 -0.06 -5.95
C GLY A 438 1.11 0.32 -4.65
N PHE A 439 0.51 -0.65 -3.98
CA PHE A 439 -0.31 -0.38 -2.80
C PHE A 439 0.49 0.24 -1.65
N GLU A 440 1.71 -0.18 -1.44
CA GLU A 440 2.60 0.41 -0.43
C GLU A 440 2.92 1.87 -0.74
N ARG A 441 3.13 2.21 -2.01
CA ARG A 441 3.36 3.59 -2.45
C ARG A 441 2.13 4.46 -2.18
N LEU A 442 0.93 3.92 -2.42
CA LEU A 442 -0.32 4.58 -2.02
C LEU A 442 -0.42 4.77 -0.50
N VAL A 443 -0.09 3.75 0.31
CA VAL A 443 -0.14 3.88 1.77
C VAL A 443 0.88 4.90 2.28
N MET A 444 2.10 4.93 1.71
CA MET A 444 3.07 6.01 1.99
C MET A 444 2.47 7.38 1.69
N TYR A 445 1.81 7.53 0.56
CA TYR A 445 1.16 8.77 0.14
C TYR A 445 0.05 9.19 1.11
N LEU A 446 -0.84 8.27 1.49
CA LEU A 446 -1.96 8.49 2.41
C LEU A 446 -1.52 8.79 3.85
N THR A 447 -0.31 8.39 4.24
CA THR A 447 0.16 8.50 5.63
C THR A 447 1.27 9.55 5.82
N GLY A 448 1.89 10.02 4.74
CA GLY A 448 3.06 10.88 4.78
C GLY A 448 4.34 10.19 5.25
N VAL A 449 4.33 8.86 5.39
CA VAL A 449 5.48 8.08 5.83
C VAL A 449 6.49 7.93 4.68
N GLY A 450 7.73 8.32 4.92
CA GLY A 450 8.77 8.43 3.89
C GLY A 450 9.52 7.13 3.55
N ASN A 451 9.18 5.99 4.15
CA ASN A 451 9.89 4.72 3.91
C ASN A 451 8.93 3.54 3.81
N ILE A 452 9.04 2.79 2.73
CA ILE A 452 8.19 1.62 2.42
C ILE A 452 8.20 0.56 3.52
N ARG A 453 9.35 0.40 4.23
CA ARG A 453 9.47 -0.54 5.37
C ARG A 453 8.51 -0.22 6.51
N ASP A 454 8.00 1.00 6.58
CA ASP A 454 7.15 1.47 7.66
C ASP A 454 5.65 1.41 7.33
N VAL A 455 5.30 1.01 6.11
CA VAL A 455 3.92 0.79 5.69
C VAL A 455 3.60 -0.69 5.40
N ILE A 456 4.60 -1.56 5.51
CA ILE A 456 4.47 -3.02 5.40
C ILE A 456 4.54 -3.62 6.81
N PRO A 457 3.63 -4.53 7.21
CA PRO A 457 3.67 -5.16 8.53
C PRO A 457 5.01 -5.84 8.85
N HIS A 458 5.50 -6.68 7.95
CA HIS A 458 6.78 -7.39 8.04
C HIS A 458 7.51 -7.24 6.69
N PRO A 459 8.26 -6.15 6.46
CA PRO A 459 8.88 -5.87 5.18
C PRO A 459 9.98 -6.88 4.82
N ARG A 460 10.03 -7.28 3.55
CA ARG A 460 11.10 -8.05 2.93
C ARG A 460 11.93 -7.13 2.08
N THR A 461 13.21 -6.99 2.42
CA THR A 461 14.15 -6.13 1.70
C THR A 461 15.51 -6.80 1.63
N VAL A 462 16.42 -6.27 0.83
CA VAL A 462 17.78 -6.79 0.74
C VAL A 462 18.40 -6.93 2.15
N GLY A 463 18.87 -8.14 2.46
CA GLY A 463 19.50 -8.47 3.75
C GLY A 463 18.55 -8.56 4.95
N SER A 464 17.21 -8.50 4.75
CA SER A 464 16.23 -8.58 5.84
C SER A 464 15.03 -9.44 5.46
N CYS A 465 14.87 -10.54 6.20
CA CYS A 465 13.74 -11.48 6.12
C CYS A 465 13.34 -11.97 7.53
N ASP A 466 13.45 -11.08 8.52
CA ASP A 466 13.13 -11.38 9.92
C ASP A 466 11.61 -11.44 10.13
N PHE A 467 11.18 -12.32 11.10
CA PHE A 467 9.80 -12.60 11.51
C PHE A 467 8.98 -13.44 10.52
#